data_842c70e89b71e8531a43d0f445d57cad
#
_entry.id   842c70e89b71e8531a43d0f445d57cad
#
_cell.length_a   1.000
_cell.length_b   1.000
_cell.length_c   1.000
_cell.angle_alpha   90.00
_cell.angle_beta   90.00
_cell.angle_gamma   90.00
#
_symmetry.space_group_name_H-M   'P 1'
#
loop_
_entity.id
_entity.type
_entity.pdbx_description
1 polymer ?
#
loop_
_entity_poly.entity_id
_entity_poly.type
_entity_poly.pdbx_seq_one_letter_code
_entity_poly.pdbx_strand_id
1 'polypeptide(L)'
;MTVGPKRVASRSATLPAQQATADPLQSYCPDLDQWPASWAYEPRDIPPGLRMVECFKPFLRELLALFMSRKTLRRHRDNIWALGGEVIRQLQMDRSLRRRPIEQIVLNLIDDDGGPLLSHGQSEVEQRSFDTTCRKLFRFLTNHRNSPDRNAHGSTAATNRLRD
;
A
#
# COMPACT_ATOMS: atom_id res chain seq x y z
N MET A 1 -4.04 53.41 -54.06
CA MET A 1 -4.33 51.97 -53.99
C MET A 1 -3.21 51.29 -53.28
N THR A 2 -3.42 50.97 -51.97
CA THR A 2 -2.38 50.32 -51.12
C THR A 2 -2.98 49.07 -50.55
N VAL A 3 -2.47 47.92 -51.03
CA VAL A 3 -2.91 46.61 -50.55
C VAL A 3 -2.05 46.23 -49.32
N GLY A 4 -2.67 46.14 -48.16
CA GLY A 4 -2.02 45.73 -46.95
C GLY A 4 -1.94 44.19 -46.85
N PRO A 5 -0.86 43.58 -46.23
CA PRO A 5 -0.71 42.14 -46.14
C PRO A 5 -1.61 41.55 -45.05
N LYS A 6 -2.28 40.47 -45.40
CA LYS A 6 -3.08 39.64 -44.48
C LYS A 6 -2.18 38.95 -43.47
N ARG A 7 -2.43 39.18 -42.17
CA ARG A 7 -1.86 38.39 -41.07
C ARG A 7 -2.43 36.99 -41.08
N VAL A 8 -1.56 36.01 -41.24
CA VAL A 8 -1.88 34.60 -41.04
C VAL A 8 -1.80 34.33 -39.54
N ALA A 9 -2.95 34.04 -38.96
CA ALA A 9 -3.00 33.61 -37.54
C ALA A 9 -2.51 32.17 -37.42
N SER A 10 -1.34 32.00 -36.84
CA SER A 10 -0.85 30.68 -36.40
C SER A 10 -1.74 30.19 -35.27
N ARG A 11 -2.54 29.17 -35.56
CA ARG A 11 -3.23 28.40 -34.52
C ARG A 11 -2.20 27.49 -33.87
N SER A 12 -1.71 27.87 -32.70
CA SER A 12 -1.01 26.96 -31.81
C SER A 12 -2.01 25.90 -31.33
N ALA A 13 -1.86 24.70 -31.85
CA ALA A 13 -2.57 23.53 -31.31
C ALA A 13 -2.00 23.23 -29.91
N THR A 14 -2.70 23.68 -28.90
CA THR A 14 -2.46 23.25 -27.52
C THR A 14 -2.83 21.77 -27.46
N LEU A 15 -1.82 20.90 -27.33
CA LEU A 15 -2.03 19.49 -27.03
C LEU A 15 -2.81 19.40 -25.72
N PRO A 16 -3.84 18.53 -25.62
CA PRO A 16 -4.54 18.31 -24.36
C PRO A 16 -3.53 17.77 -23.36
N ALA A 17 -3.38 18.46 -22.24
CA ALA A 17 -2.65 17.97 -21.09
C ALA A 17 -3.20 16.57 -20.77
N GLN A 18 -2.31 15.58 -20.79
CA GLN A 18 -2.62 14.23 -20.34
C GLN A 18 -3.16 14.36 -18.93
N GLN A 19 -4.45 14.14 -18.77
CA GLN A 19 -5.07 13.98 -17.46
C GLN A 19 -4.37 12.79 -16.81
N ALA A 20 -3.46 13.07 -15.88
CA ALA A 20 -2.93 12.05 -14.99
C ALA A 20 -4.14 11.42 -14.30
N THR A 21 -4.47 10.19 -14.67
CA THR A 21 -5.54 9.43 -14.03
C THR A 21 -5.12 9.28 -12.57
N ALA A 22 -5.88 9.92 -11.67
CA ALA A 22 -5.62 9.86 -10.23
C ALA A 22 -5.52 8.38 -9.81
N ASP A 23 -4.51 8.03 -9.02
CA ASP A 23 -4.34 6.66 -8.51
C ASP A 23 -5.63 6.24 -7.80
N PRO A 24 -6.29 5.14 -8.20
CA PRO A 24 -7.50 4.65 -7.53
C PRO A 24 -7.32 4.47 -6.02
N LEU A 25 -6.10 4.19 -5.56
CA LEU A 25 -5.77 4.11 -4.16
C LEU A 25 -5.98 5.44 -3.43
N GLN A 26 -5.67 6.58 -4.06
CA GLN A 26 -5.90 7.91 -3.49
C GLN A 26 -7.39 8.19 -3.26
N SER A 27 -8.25 7.71 -4.14
CA SER A 27 -9.71 7.83 -3.95
C SER A 27 -10.24 6.89 -2.87
N TYR A 28 -9.61 5.73 -2.72
CA TYR A 28 -9.97 4.72 -1.72
C TYR A 28 -9.49 5.09 -0.31
N CYS A 29 -8.25 5.53 -0.20
CA CYS A 29 -7.59 5.92 1.05
C CYS A 29 -6.99 7.33 0.91
N PRO A 30 -7.81 8.40 0.91
CA PRO A 30 -7.33 9.77 0.71
C PRO A 30 -6.45 10.27 1.85
N ASP A 31 -6.57 9.67 3.01
CA ASP A 31 -5.85 9.98 4.26
C ASP A 31 -4.65 9.05 4.51
N LEU A 32 -4.28 8.18 3.57
CA LEU A 32 -3.24 7.16 3.74
C LEU A 32 -1.89 7.75 4.18
N ASP A 33 -1.52 8.89 3.64
CA ASP A 33 -0.27 9.57 3.98
C ASP A 33 -0.28 10.19 5.40
N GLN A 34 -1.46 10.33 6.01
CA GLN A 34 -1.62 10.83 7.38
C GLN A 34 -1.61 9.71 8.43
N TRP A 35 -1.74 8.44 8.01
CA TRP A 35 -1.79 7.30 8.91
C TRP A 35 -0.57 7.21 9.84
N PRO A 36 0.68 7.37 9.36
CA PRO A 36 1.84 7.33 10.26
C PRO A 36 1.76 8.32 11.42
N ALA A 37 1.32 9.54 11.13
CA ALA A 37 1.13 10.57 12.16
C ALA A 37 -0.02 10.24 13.12
N SER A 38 -1.11 9.65 12.60
CA SER A 38 -2.26 9.26 13.43
C SER A 38 -1.97 8.10 14.39
N TRP A 39 -0.99 7.23 14.08
CA TRP A 39 -0.56 6.13 14.93
C TRP A 39 0.52 6.51 15.94
N ALA A 40 1.27 7.58 15.67
CA ALA A 40 2.46 7.93 16.44
C ALA A 40 2.10 8.44 17.85
N TYR A 41 2.71 7.84 18.85
CA TYR A 41 2.76 8.37 20.23
C TYR A 41 3.90 9.37 20.40
N GLU A 42 4.98 9.19 19.62
CA GLU A 42 6.20 9.98 19.68
C GLU A 42 6.86 10.04 18.28
N PRO A 43 7.76 11.03 18.02
CA PRO A 43 8.35 11.22 16.69
C PRO A 43 9.05 9.99 16.10
N ARG A 44 9.63 9.13 16.93
CA ARG A 44 10.29 7.88 16.48
C ARG A 44 9.33 6.81 15.96
N ASP A 45 8.01 7.00 16.10
CA ASP A 45 7.00 6.10 15.54
C ASP A 45 6.69 6.40 14.08
N ILE A 46 7.05 7.61 13.60
CA ILE A 46 6.79 8.02 12.22
C ILE A 46 7.52 7.13 11.19
N PRO A 47 8.84 6.87 11.30
CA PRO A 47 9.53 6.02 10.33
C PRO A 47 8.96 4.60 10.20
N PRO A 48 8.69 3.84 11.28
CA PRO A 48 8.02 2.55 11.15
C PRO A 48 6.60 2.69 10.58
N GLY A 49 5.84 3.74 10.92
CA GLY A 49 4.54 4.03 10.34
C GLY A 49 4.58 4.22 8.82
N LEU A 50 5.56 4.95 8.32
CA LEU A 50 5.79 5.13 6.88
C LEU A 50 6.09 3.79 6.18
N ARG A 51 6.98 2.97 6.74
CA ARG A 51 7.27 1.62 6.19
C ARG A 51 6.04 0.72 6.20
N MET A 52 5.18 0.85 7.21
CA MET A 52 3.94 0.08 7.33
C MET A 52 2.93 0.47 6.24
N VAL A 53 2.79 1.76 5.94
CA VAL A 53 1.97 2.25 4.81
C VAL A 53 2.46 1.63 3.50
N GLU A 54 3.77 1.60 3.25
CA GLU A 54 4.33 0.96 2.05
C GLU A 54 4.05 -0.56 2.02
N CYS A 55 4.09 -1.23 3.16
CA CYS A 55 3.73 -2.65 3.28
C CYS A 55 2.25 -2.90 2.96
N PHE A 56 1.34 -2.00 3.35
CA PHE A 56 -0.09 -2.14 3.15
C PHE A 56 -0.59 -1.74 1.75
N LYS A 57 0.09 -0.81 1.07
CA LYS A 57 -0.32 -0.31 -0.25
C LYS A 57 -0.62 -1.41 -1.28
N PRO A 58 0.22 -2.45 -1.47
CA PRO A 58 -0.07 -3.52 -2.43
C PRO A 58 -1.35 -4.28 -2.10
N PHE A 59 -1.59 -4.58 -0.82
CA PHE A 59 -2.80 -5.24 -0.37
C PHE A 59 -4.06 -4.38 -0.58
N LEU A 60 -3.99 -3.09 -0.27
CA LEU A 60 -5.09 -2.17 -0.50
C LEU A 60 -5.44 -2.05 -2.00
N ARG A 61 -4.44 -2.10 -2.88
CA ARG A 61 -4.65 -2.15 -4.33
C ARG A 61 -5.30 -3.47 -4.78
N GLU A 62 -4.90 -4.59 -4.19
CA GLU A 62 -5.54 -5.88 -4.46
C GLU A 62 -7.01 -5.88 -4.07
N LEU A 63 -7.37 -5.31 -2.91
CA LEU A 63 -8.76 -5.19 -2.49
C LEU A 63 -9.60 -4.39 -3.48
N LEU A 64 -9.04 -3.33 -4.07
CA LEU A 64 -9.70 -2.55 -5.13
C LEU A 64 -9.98 -3.39 -6.38
N ALA A 65 -9.05 -4.28 -6.74
CA ALA A 65 -9.18 -5.16 -7.91
C ALA A 65 -10.24 -6.26 -7.72
N LEU A 66 -10.66 -6.55 -6.50
CA LEU A 66 -11.65 -7.60 -6.20
C LEU A 66 -13.12 -7.16 -6.38
N PHE A 67 -13.37 -5.96 -6.91
CA PHE A 67 -14.72 -5.43 -7.17
C PHE A 67 -15.69 -5.51 -5.99
N MET A 68 -15.19 -5.30 -4.79
CA MET A 68 -16.01 -5.28 -3.57
C MET A 68 -16.90 -4.02 -3.51
N SER A 69 -17.98 -4.10 -2.72
CA SER A 69 -18.81 -2.93 -2.43
C SER A 69 -18.00 -1.84 -1.71
N ARG A 70 -18.38 -0.58 -1.90
CA ARG A 70 -17.75 0.56 -1.19
C ARG A 70 -17.77 0.40 0.32
N LYS A 71 -18.86 -0.17 0.87
CA LYS A 71 -19.01 -0.45 2.30
C LYS A 71 -17.96 -1.48 2.77
N THR A 72 -17.77 -2.54 2.00
CA THR A 72 -16.78 -3.59 2.30
C THR A 72 -15.37 -3.08 2.21
N LEU A 73 -15.05 -2.31 1.15
CA LEU A 73 -13.73 -1.68 0.99
C LEU A 73 -13.41 -0.75 2.16
N ARG A 74 -14.36 0.12 2.56
CA ARG A 74 -14.17 1.02 3.70
C ARG A 74 -13.87 0.23 4.97
N ARG A 75 -14.60 -0.84 5.23
CA ARG A 75 -14.38 -1.71 6.40
C ARG A 75 -12.98 -2.30 6.40
N HIS A 76 -12.51 -2.83 5.27
CA HIS A 76 -11.13 -3.35 5.17
C HIS A 76 -10.09 -2.26 5.41
N ARG A 77 -10.27 -1.07 4.82
CA ARG A 77 -9.40 0.08 5.06
C ARG A 77 -9.32 0.43 6.55
N ASP A 78 -10.46 0.55 7.20
CA ASP A 78 -10.53 0.93 8.62
C ASP A 78 -9.88 -0.16 9.52
N ASN A 79 -10.05 -1.44 9.18
CA ASN A 79 -9.40 -2.55 9.87
C ASN A 79 -7.86 -2.54 9.66
N ILE A 80 -7.38 -2.22 8.47
CA ILE A 80 -5.94 -2.08 8.22
C ILE A 80 -5.35 -0.89 8.99
N TRP A 81 -6.09 0.23 9.07
CA TRP A 81 -5.70 1.34 9.92
C TRP A 81 -5.60 0.93 11.40
N ALA A 82 -6.58 0.18 11.91
CA ALA A 82 -6.57 -0.32 13.29
C ALA A 82 -5.37 -1.25 13.54
N LEU A 83 -5.06 -2.15 12.60
CA LEU A 83 -3.87 -3.01 12.68
C LEU A 83 -2.58 -2.21 12.75
N GLY A 84 -2.47 -1.13 11.98
CA GLY A 84 -1.31 -0.24 12.03
C GLY A 84 -1.11 0.39 13.40
N GLY A 85 -2.19 0.83 14.04
CA GLY A 85 -2.16 1.33 15.42
C GLY A 85 -1.69 0.25 16.41
N GLU A 86 -2.15 -0.98 16.24
CA GLU A 86 -1.73 -2.11 17.07
C GLU A 86 -0.24 -2.44 16.91
N VAL A 87 0.28 -2.40 15.69
CA VAL A 87 1.72 -2.58 15.44
C VAL A 87 2.54 -1.52 16.17
N ILE A 88 2.16 -0.24 16.08
CA ILE A 88 2.86 0.84 16.79
C ILE A 88 2.79 0.62 18.30
N ARG A 89 1.65 0.20 18.84
CA ARG A 89 1.51 -0.14 20.25
C ARG A 89 2.48 -1.23 20.67
N GLN A 90 2.65 -2.28 19.87
CA GLN A 90 3.63 -3.34 20.11
C GLN A 90 5.07 -2.81 20.12
N LEU A 91 5.41 -1.90 19.20
CA LEU A 91 6.72 -1.25 19.17
C LEU A 91 7.00 -0.38 20.40
N GLN A 92 5.96 0.14 21.06
CA GLN A 92 6.08 0.85 22.32
C GLN A 92 6.36 -0.10 23.49
N MET A 93 5.70 -1.26 23.49
CA MET A 93 5.86 -2.27 24.55
C MET A 93 7.18 -3.02 24.45
N ASP A 94 7.62 -3.36 23.24
CA ASP A 94 8.89 -4.04 22.97
C ASP A 94 9.73 -3.27 21.96
N ARG A 95 10.67 -2.50 22.47
CA ARG A 95 11.58 -1.68 21.64
C ARG A 95 12.52 -2.50 20.77
N SER A 96 12.77 -3.77 21.10
CA SER A 96 13.65 -4.64 20.32
C SER A 96 13.06 -4.93 18.92
N LEU A 97 11.72 -4.90 18.80
CA LEU A 97 11.01 -5.10 17.54
C LEU A 97 11.33 -4.03 16.48
N ARG A 98 11.74 -2.82 16.90
CA ARG A 98 12.09 -1.73 15.97
C ARG A 98 13.24 -2.05 15.03
N ARG A 99 14.04 -3.08 15.34
CA ARG A 99 15.15 -3.57 14.51
C ARG A 99 14.71 -4.59 13.45
N ARG A 100 13.47 -5.10 13.56
CA ARG A 100 12.94 -6.10 12.63
C ARG A 100 12.29 -5.43 11.42
N PRO A 101 12.26 -6.11 10.25
CA PRO A 101 11.45 -5.68 9.12
C PRO A 101 9.98 -5.53 9.51
N ILE A 102 9.34 -4.45 9.07
CA ILE A 102 7.95 -4.14 9.45
C ILE A 102 6.97 -5.24 9.03
N GLU A 103 7.16 -5.84 7.86
CA GLU A 103 6.35 -6.95 7.37
C GLU A 103 6.41 -8.16 8.32
N GLN A 104 7.59 -8.46 8.86
CA GLN A 104 7.74 -9.56 9.82
C GLN A 104 6.99 -9.25 11.13
N ILE A 105 6.99 -8.00 11.59
CA ILE A 105 6.25 -7.59 12.78
C ILE A 105 4.75 -7.75 12.55
N VAL A 106 4.25 -7.33 11.39
CA VAL A 106 2.86 -7.52 10.99
C VAL A 106 2.49 -9.00 10.97
N LEU A 107 3.30 -9.85 10.32
CA LEU A 107 3.08 -11.30 10.22
C LEU A 107 3.17 -12.03 11.56
N ASN A 108 3.81 -11.46 12.58
CA ASN A 108 3.82 -12.01 13.93
C ASN A 108 2.54 -11.69 14.72
N LEU A 109 1.75 -10.72 14.26
CA LEU A 109 0.51 -10.29 14.91
C LEU A 109 -0.74 -10.89 14.28
N ILE A 110 -0.66 -11.39 13.07
CA ILE A 110 -1.77 -11.93 12.30
C ILE A 110 -1.49 -13.36 11.83
N ASP A 111 -2.54 -14.14 11.65
CA ASP A 111 -2.46 -15.52 11.15
C ASP A 111 -3.74 -15.91 10.37
N ASP A 112 -3.91 -17.20 10.11
CA ASP A 112 -5.10 -17.73 9.44
C ASP A 112 -6.37 -17.69 10.30
N ASP A 113 -6.26 -17.45 11.60
CA ASP A 113 -7.39 -17.30 12.51
C ASP A 113 -7.84 -15.83 12.63
N GLY A 114 -6.93 -14.89 12.42
CA GLY A 114 -7.24 -13.46 12.46
C GLY A 114 -6.09 -12.58 12.90
N GLY A 115 -6.41 -11.59 13.74
CA GLY A 115 -5.47 -10.62 14.29
C GLY A 115 -5.52 -10.56 15.82
N PRO A 116 -4.76 -9.63 16.41
CA PRO A 116 -4.78 -9.43 17.85
C PRO A 116 -6.15 -8.97 18.33
N LEU A 117 -6.43 -9.21 19.61
CA LEU A 117 -7.63 -8.65 20.23
C LEU A 117 -7.55 -7.11 20.22
N LEU A 118 -8.56 -6.49 19.62
CA LEU A 118 -8.70 -5.05 19.67
C LEU A 118 -9.04 -4.60 21.09
N SER A 119 -8.62 -3.38 21.43
CA SER A 119 -8.74 -2.81 22.79
C SER A 119 -10.17 -2.90 23.35
N HIS A 120 -10.28 -2.87 24.66
CA HIS A 120 -11.53 -2.91 25.42
C HIS A 120 -12.60 -1.95 24.88
N GLY A 121 -13.80 -2.48 24.60
CA GLY A 121 -14.95 -1.72 24.09
C GLY A 121 -15.36 -2.05 22.65
N GLN A 122 -14.60 -2.88 21.96
CA GLN A 122 -14.97 -3.39 20.63
C GLN A 122 -15.97 -4.55 20.78
N SER A 123 -16.98 -4.56 19.91
CA SER A 123 -17.96 -5.63 19.84
C SER A 123 -17.37 -6.89 19.19
N GLU A 124 -17.96 -8.06 19.47
CA GLU A 124 -17.57 -9.29 18.75
C GLU A 124 -17.72 -9.17 17.22
N VAL A 125 -18.69 -8.37 16.75
CA VAL A 125 -18.91 -8.14 15.32
C VAL A 125 -17.73 -7.36 14.71
N GLU A 126 -17.22 -6.35 15.42
CA GLU A 126 -16.05 -5.59 15.00
C GLU A 126 -14.79 -6.45 15.01
N GLN A 127 -14.58 -7.25 16.05
CA GLN A 127 -13.48 -8.19 16.12
C GLN A 127 -13.51 -9.20 14.96
N ARG A 128 -14.66 -9.82 14.68
CA ARG A 128 -14.80 -10.74 13.53
C ARG A 128 -14.53 -10.07 12.19
N SER A 129 -14.95 -8.81 12.04
CA SER A 129 -14.65 -8.01 10.85
C SER A 129 -13.16 -7.76 10.71
N PHE A 130 -12.49 -7.40 11.80
CA PHE A 130 -11.05 -7.20 11.87
C PHE A 130 -10.28 -8.48 11.55
N ASP A 131 -10.64 -9.61 12.17
CA ASP A 131 -10.04 -10.92 11.90
C ASP A 131 -10.17 -11.33 10.44
N THR A 132 -11.32 -11.04 9.82
CA THR A 132 -11.53 -11.32 8.39
C THR A 132 -10.54 -10.54 7.52
N THR A 133 -10.24 -9.29 7.86
CA THR A 133 -9.26 -8.48 7.15
C THR A 133 -7.84 -8.98 7.40
N CYS A 134 -7.51 -9.31 8.64
CA CYS A 134 -6.20 -9.85 9.03
C CYS A 134 -5.90 -11.16 8.31
N ARG A 135 -6.86 -12.09 8.22
CA ARG A 135 -6.71 -13.33 7.44
C ARG A 135 -6.41 -13.08 5.96
N LYS A 136 -7.12 -12.10 5.35
CA LYS A 136 -6.87 -11.72 3.96
C LYS A 136 -5.46 -11.16 3.77
N LEU A 137 -5.03 -10.27 4.65
CA LEU A 137 -3.69 -9.69 4.63
C LEU A 137 -2.62 -10.77 4.84
N PHE A 138 -2.81 -11.66 5.81
CA PHE A 138 -1.88 -12.76 6.09
C PHE A 138 -1.65 -13.63 4.84
N ARG A 139 -2.73 -14.06 4.18
CA ARG A 139 -2.65 -14.85 2.94
C ARG A 139 -1.99 -14.07 1.80
N PHE A 140 -2.29 -12.79 1.69
CA PHE A 140 -1.65 -11.92 0.70
C PHE A 140 -0.13 -11.86 0.91
N LEU A 141 0.33 -11.54 2.11
CA LEU A 141 1.75 -11.40 2.42
C LEU A 141 2.50 -12.74 2.29
N THR A 142 1.92 -13.84 2.75
CA THR A 142 2.54 -15.17 2.66
C THR A 142 2.63 -15.67 1.22
N ASN A 143 1.62 -15.43 0.39
CA ASN A 143 1.63 -15.81 -1.02
C ASN A 143 2.68 -15.02 -1.82
N HIS A 144 2.83 -13.73 -1.54
CA HIS A 144 3.83 -12.88 -2.21
C HIS A 144 5.26 -13.25 -1.81
N ARG A 145 5.50 -13.69 -0.59
CA ARG A 145 6.81 -14.22 -0.16
C ARG A 145 7.18 -15.54 -0.84
N ASN A 146 6.19 -16.37 -1.14
CA ASN A 146 6.39 -17.69 -1.75
C ASN A 146 6.43 -17.65 -3.28
N SER A 147 6.17 -16.51 -3.92
CA SER A 147 6.31 -16.35 -5.37
C SER A 147 7.76 -16.04 -5.71
N PRO A 148 8.51 -16.96 -6.37
CA PRO A 148 9.87 -16.68 -6.80
C PRO A 148 9.85 -15.54 -7.82
N ASP A 149 10.77 -14.63 -7.62
CA ASP A 149 11.03 -13.43 -8.41
C ASP A 149 11.00 -13.73 -9.92
N ARG A 150 10.00 -13.25 -10.64
CA ARG A 150 9.89 -13.41 -12.12
C ARG A 150 10.82 -12.47 -12.89
N ASN A 151 11.76 -11.82 -12.23
CA ASN A 151 12.68 -10.85 -12.84
C ASN A 151 14.13 -11.32 -13.00
N ALA A 152 14.42 -12.63 -12.93
CA ALA A 152 15.76 -13.16 -13.20
C ALA A 152 15.85 -13.82 -14.58
N HIS A 153 15.38 -13.17 -15.65
CA HIS A 153 15.67 -13.62 -17.02
C HIS A 153 15.94 -12.41 -17.91
N GLY A 154 17.21 -12.09 -18.03
CA GLY A 154 17.64 -11.10 -19.00
C GLY A 154 19.11 -10.71 -18.91
N SER A 155 20.01 -11.68 -18.86
CA SER A 155 21.37 -11.44 -19.34
C SER A 155 22.11 -12.77 -19.58
N THR A 156 21.87 -13.37 -20.73
CA THR A 156 22.77 -14.39 -21.23
C THR A 156 23.76 -13.69 -22.18
N ALA A 157 24.92 -13.37 -21.65
CA ALA A 157 26.06 -12.95 -22.46
C ALA A 157 26.47 -14.10 -23.37
N ALA A 158 26.36 -13.89 -24.66
CA ALA A 158 26.92 -14.76 -25.68
C ALA A 158 28.45 -14.70 -25.62
N THR A 159 29.05 -15.72 -25.05
CA THR A 159 30.52 -15.96 -25.19
C THR A 159 30.76 -16.61 -26.54
N ASN A 160 31.20 -15.79 -27.48
CA ASN A 160 31.74 -16.28 -28.77
C ASN A 160 33.14 -16.81 -28.54
N ARG A 161 33.30 -18.14 -28.62
CA ARG A 161 34.60 -18.77 -28.76
C ARG A 161 34.94 -18.83 -30.23
N LEU A 162 35.92 -18.05 -30.65
CA LEU A 162 36.69 -18.33 -31.85
C LEU A 162 37.88 -19.18 -31.45
N ARG A 163 37.94 -20.35 -32.09
CA ARG A 163 39.13 -21.20 -32.17
C ARG A 163 40.02 -20.66 -33.26
N ASP A 164 41.31 -20.61 -32.99
CA ASP A 164 42.40 -21.20 -33.76
C ASP A 164 43.50 -21.53 -32.82
#